data_695d909f52e825aa68f4206bb829397b
#
_entry.id   695d909f52e825aa68f4206bb829397b
#
_cell.length_a   1.000
_cell.length_b   1.000
_cell.length_c   1.000
_cell.angle_alpha   90.00
_cell.angle_beta   90.00
_cell.angle_gamma   90.00
#
_symmetry.space_group_name_H-M   'P 1'
#
loop_
_entity.id
_entity.type
_entity.pdbx_description
1 polymer ?
#
loop_
_entity_poly.entity_id
_entity_poly.type
_entity_poly.pdbx_seq_one_letter_code
_entity_poly.pdbx_strand_id
1 'polypeptide(L)'
;SGAIDILRVNGRHGTTPILNSSRFAAQLNTTVEPNAYGPLFGIVHAHIDCGISNIDWFENAPPSRGAEMGEEIGLLNPIRPVSGWVSPPSGPGWGSEWDWIQFKKKRIAVL
;
A
#
# COMPACT_ATOMS: atom_id res chain seq x y z
N SER A 1 -3.07 16.59 22.20
CA SER A 1 -2.29 16.26 23.41
C SER A 1 -0.79 16.15 23.15
N GLY A 2 -0.32 16.15 21.90
CA GLY A 2 1.10 16.01 21.57
C GLY A 2 1.73 14.66 21.94
N ALA A 3 0.91 13.63 22.12
CA ALA A 3 1.39 12.31 22.50
C ALA A 3 1.78 11.42 21.30
N ILE A 4 1.47 11.86 20.08
CA ILE A 4 1.73 11.14 18.84
C ILE A 4 2.29 12.12 17.82
N ASP A 5 3.46 11.81 17.27
CA ASP A 5 4.11 12.61 16.24
C ASP A 5 3.68 12.17 14.84
N ILE A 6 3.50 10.87 14.62
CA ILE A 6 3.12 10.27 13.33
C ILE A 6 2.00 9.26 13.57
N LEU A 7 0.90 9.38 12.84
CA LEU A 7 -0.21 8.42 12.92
C LEU A 7 0.00 7.27 11.93
N ARG A 8 0.07 6.04 12.44
CA ARG A 8 0.13 4.83 11.60
C ARG A 8 -1.26 4.37 11.19
N VAL A 9 -1.43 4.12 9.90
CA VAL A 9 -2.67 3.58 9.32
C VAL A 9 -2.39 2.34 8.47
N ASN A 10 -3.44 1.61 8.07
CA ASN A 10 -3.27 0.41 7.27
C ASN A 10 -4.44 0.22 6.30
N GLY A 11 -4.12 -0.11 5.04
CA GLY A 11 -5.09 -0.35 3.97
C GLY A 11 -6.09 -1.48 4.23
N ARG A 12 -5.80 -2.38 5.18
CA ARG A 12 -6.74 -3.44 5.59
C ARG A 12 -8.07 -2.93 6.12
N HIS A 13 -8.08 -1.74 6.65
CA HIS A 13 -9.32 -1.09 7.12
C HIS A 13 -10.07 -0.37 6.01
N GLY A 14 -9.52 -0.37 4.80
CA GLY A 14 -10.07 0.32 3.64
C GLY A 14 -9.52 1.73 3.45
N THR A 15 -9.69 2.27 2.26
CA THR A 15 -9.18 3.59 1.86
C THR A 15 -9.88 4.74 2.60
N THR A 16 -11.20 4.64 2.78
CA THR A 16 -11.98 5.70 3.45
C THR A 16 -11.51 6.00 4.88
N PRO A 17 -11.26 5.02 5.76
CA PRO A 17 -10.66 5.26 7.06
C PRO A 17 -9.29 5.96 7.00
N ILE A 18 -8.43 5.61 6.03
CA ILE A 18 -7.14 6.29 5.85
C ILE A 18 -7.35 7.77 5.51
N LEU A 19 -8.21 8.07 4.53
CA LEU A 19 -8.54 9.45 4.16
C LEU A 19 -9.08 10.26 5.34
N ASN A 20 -9.95 9.67 6.16
CA ASN A 20 -10.50 10.35 7.33
C ASN A 20 -9.43 10.58 8.41
N SER A 21 -8.56 9.59 8.65
CA SER A 21 -7.43 9.71 9.58
C SER A 21 -6.45 10.81 9.13
N SER A 22 -6.16 10.87 7.83
CA SER A 22 -5.28 11.88 7.25
C SER A 22 -5.86 13.30 7.43
N ARG A 23 -7.15 13.49 7.14
CA ARG A 23 -7.82 14.76 7.36
C ARG A 23 -7.82 15.20 8.83
N PHE A 24 -8.03 14.25 9.74
CA PHE A 24 -7.97 14.52 11.18
C PHE A 24 -6.54 14.86 11.62
N ALA A 25 -5.53 14.10 11.18
CA ALA A 25 -4.12 14.36 11.47
C ALA A 25 -3.67 15.74 10.95
N ALA A 26 -4.11 16.12 9.76
CA ALA A 26 -3.81 17.43 9.18
C ALA A 26 -4.31 18.61 10.06
N GLN A 27 -5.47 18.46 10.71
CA GLN A 27 -5.97 19.48 11.66
C GLN A 27 -5.08 19.63 12.90
N LEU A 28 -4.27 18.61 13.20
CA LEU A 28 -3.33 18.59 14.32
C LEU A 28 -1.89 18.87 13.89
N ASN A 29 -1.68 19.27 12.63
CA ASN A 29 -0.36 19.46 12.01
C ASN A 29 0.56 18.23 12.16
N THR A 30 0.02 17.02 11.99
CA THR A 30 0.79 15.77 12.01
C THR A 30 0.61 14.99 10.73
N THR A 31 1.53 14.07 10.48
CA THR A 31 1.52 13.21 9.29
C THR A 31 0.87 11.86 9.56
N VAL A 32 0.53 11.19 8.47
CA VAL A 32 -0.02 9.83 8.48
C VAL A 32 0.87 8.96 7.61
N GLU A 33 1.30 7.82 8.13
CA GLU A 33 2.15 6.89 7.38
C GLU A 33 1.49 5.52 7.28
N PRO A 34 1.15 5.07 6.04
CA PRO A 34 0.62 3.75 5.82
C PRO A 34 1.61 2.65 6.19
N ASN A 35 1.14 1.68 6.96
CA ASN A 35 1.96 0.56 7.40
C ASN A 35 2.18 -0.44 6.25
N ALA A 36 3.43 -0.70 5.90
CA ALA A 36 3.80 -1.71 4.93
C ALA A 36 3.33 -3.10 5.33
N TYR A 37 2.37 -3.65 4.60
CA TYR A 37 1.85 -4.97 4.88
C TYR A 37 1.27 -5.66 3.64
N GLY A 38 1.99 -6.67 3.18
CA GLY A 38 1.55 -7.52 2.08
C GLY A 38 1.64 -6.88 0.69
N PRO A 39 1.63 -7.71 -0.35
CA PRO A 39 1.95 -7.30 -1.71
C PRO A 39 0.92 -6.36 -2.34
N LEU A 40 -0.37 -6.62 -2.12
CA LEU A 40 -1.44 -5.79 -2.68
C LEU A 40 -1.58 -4.44 -1.98
N PHE A 41 -1.38 -4.40 -0.68
CA PHE A 41 -1.47 -3.15 0.05
C PHE A 41 -0.36 -2.17 -0.31
N GLY A 42 0.81 -2.64 -0.77
CA GLY A 42 1.84 -1.78 -1.34
C GLY A 42 1.32 -0.96 -2.53
N ILE A 43 0.57 -1.58 -3.44
CA ILE A 43 -0.06 -0.88 -4.58
C ILE A 43 -1.07 0.16 -4.09
N VAL A 44 -1.96 -0.24 -3.19
CA VAL A 44 -2.98 0.66 -2.63
C VAL A 44 -2.34 1.84 -1.89
N HIS A 45 -1.33 1.57 -1.06
CA HIS A 45 -0.62 2.61 -0.33
C HIS A 45 0.11 3.58 -1.25
N ALA A 46 0.79 3.10 -2.30
CA ALA A 46 1.46 3.98 -3.27
C ALA A 46 0.50 4.98 -3.94
N HIS A 47 -0.73 4.56 -4.25
CA HIS A 47 -1.76 5.48 -4.76
C HIS A 47 -2.23 6.48 -3.69
N ILE A 48 -2.41 6.02 -2.46
CA ILE A 48 -2.84 6.86 -1.34
C ILE A 48 -1.77 7.91 -1.02
N ASP A 49 -0.51 7.49 -0.93
CA ASP A 49 0.62 8.35 -0.61
C ASP A 49 0.79 9.47 -1.65
N CYS A 50 0.60 9.15 -2.93
CA CYS A 50 0.63 10.17 -3.99
C CYS A 50 -0.60 11.10 -3.98
N GLY A 51 -1.70 10.72 -3.35
CA GLY A 51 -2.96 11.45 -3.33
C GLY A 51 -3.23 12.27 -2.07
N ILE A 52 -2.41 12.13 -1.02
CA ILE A 52 -2.61 12.75 0.29
C ILE A 52 -1.41 13.60 0.66
N SER A 53 -1.64 14.89 0.93
CA SER A 53 -0.57 15.88 1.12
C SER A 53 0.18 15.79 2.46
N ASN A 54 -0.31 15.05 3.43
CA ASN A 54 0.33 14.83 4.73
C ASN A 54 0.77 13.38 4.94
N ILE A 55 1.18 12.73 3.86
CA ILE A 55 1.92 11.47 3.85
C ILE A 55 3.28 11.76 3.20
N ASP A 56 4.36 11.54 3.93
CA ASP A 56 5.71 11.88 3.47
C ASP A 56 6.51 10.65 3.03
N TRP A 57 6.18 9.47 3.55
CA TRP A 57 6.99 8.29 3.38
C TRP A 57 6.17 7.06 3.00
N PHE A 58 6.65 6.36 1.96
CA PHE A 58 6.17 5.01 1.65
C PHE A 58 6.96 3.98 2.47
N GLU A 59 6.30 3.24 3.34
CA GLU A 59 6.95 2.13 4.04
C GLU A 59 7.09 0.92 3.12
N ASN A 60 8.31 0.58 2.77
CA ASN A 60 8.60 -0.59 1.96
C ASN A 60 8.69 -1.85 2.84
N ALA A 61 7.86 -2.85 2.54
CA ALA A 61 7.93 -4.12 3.23
C ALA A 61 9.22 -4.89 2.86
N PRO A 62 9.79 -5.68 3.80
CA PRO A 62 10.89 -6.56 3.44
C PRO A 62 10.48 -7.56 2.34
N PRO A 63 11.43 -8.08 1.56
CA PRO A 63 11.16 -8.96 0.41
C PRO A 63 10.15 -10.08 0.71
N SER A 64 10.33 -10.78 1.81
CA SER A 64 9.44 -11.89 2.23
C SER A 64 7.98 -11.52 2.55
N ARG A 65 7.65 -10.23 2.58
CA ARG A 65 6.29 -9.72 2.88
C ARG A 65 5.81 -8.67 1.89
N GLY A 66 6.61 -8.35 0.91
CA GLY A 66 6.35 -7.29 -0.09
C GLY A 66 6.25 -7.83 -1.50
N ALA A 67 7.13 -7.35 -2.36
CA ALA A 67 7.12 -7.64 -3.79
C ALA A 67 7.22 -9.13 -4.11
N GLU A 68 8.14 -9.85 -3.47
CA GLU A 68 8.40 -11.28 -3.73
C GLU A 68 7.20 -12.15 -3.37
N MET A 69 6.51 -11.85 -2.26
CA MET A 69 5.28 -12.55 -1.92
C MET A 69 4.18 -12.30 -2.97
N GLY A 70 4.14 -11.09 -3.55
CA GLY A 70 3.24 -10.77 -4.65
C GLY A 70 3.52 -11.60 -5.89
N GLU A 71 4.77 -11.68 -6.28
CA GLU A 71 5.22 -12.47 -7.44
C GLU A 71 4.92 -13.97 -7.26
N GLU A 72 5.11 -14.50 -6.06
CA GLU A 72 4.78 -15.90 -5.76
C GLU A 72 3.31 -16.25 -6.00
N ILE A 73 2.41 -15.32 -5.80
CA ILE A 73 0.97 -15.51 -6.03
C ILE A 73 0.51 -15.02 -7.41
N GLY A 74 1.44 -14.55 -8.26
CA GLY A 74 1.15 -14.14 -9.63
C GLY A 74 0.95 -12.65 -9.86
N LEU A 75 1.28 -11.77 -8.93
CA LEU A 75 1.32 -10.33 -9.17
C LEU A 75 2.54 -10.00 -10.05
N LEU A 76 2.29 -9.38 -11.22
CA LEU A 76 3.34 -9.10 -12.21
C LEU A 76 4.05 -7.76 -12.00
N ASN A 77 3.40 -6.82 -11.32
CA ASN A 77 3.90 -5.47 -11.11
C ASN A 77 3.86 -5.01 -9.64
N PRO A 78 4.49 -5.75 -8.71
CA PRO A 78 4.56 -5.35 -7.32
C PRO A 78 5.33 -4.03 -7.17
N ILE A 79 5.01 -3.26 -6.15
CA ILE A 79 5.73 -2.01 -5.86
C ILE A 79 7.17 -2.33 -5.47
N ARG A 80 8.11 -1.68 -6.16
CA ARG A 80 9.53 -1.70 -5.84
C ARG A 80 10.09 -0.28 -5.87
N PRO A 81 10.82 0.14 -4.84
CA PRO A 81 11.52 1.42 -4.86
C PRO A 81 12.60 1.44 -5.95
N VAL A 82 12.68 2.55 -6.68
CA VAL A 82 13.73 2.83 -7.66
C VAL A 82 14.40 4.13 -7.26
N SER A 83 15.69 4.08 -6.94
CA SER A 83 16.46 5.26 -6.49
C SER A 83 15.81 6.02 -5.32
N GLY A 84 15.20 5.28 -4.37
CA GLY A 84 14.55 5.87 -3.20
C GLY A 84 13.10 6.33 -3.42
N TRP A 85 12.56 6.15 -4.62
CA TRP A 85 11.20 6.56 -4.97
C TRP A 85 10.31 5.37 -5.29
N VAL A 86 9.03 5.50 -4.99
CA VAL A 86 7.99 4.59 -5.48
C VAL A 86 7.02 5.34 -6.38
N SER A 87 6.47 4.62 -7.37
CA SER A 87 5.41 5.14 -8.22
C SER A 87 4.25 4.15 -8.23
N PRO A 88 3.00 4.60 -8.09
CA PRO A 88 1.87 3.72 -8.24
C PRO A 88 1.78 3.21 -9.69
N PRO A 89 1.32 1.97 -9.92
CA PRO A 89 1.09 1.47 -11.26
C PRO A 89 0.00 2.28 -11.97
N SER A 90 0.13 2.41 -13.28
CA SER A 90 -0.92 2.95 -14.14
C SER A 90 -1.87 1.85 -14.62
N GLY A 91 -3.11 2.19 -14.90
CA GLY A 91 -4.09 1.26 -15.45
C GLY A 91 -5.43 1.29 -14.71
N PRO A 92 -6.42 0.48 -15.13
CA PRO A 92 -7.72 0.41 -14.49
C PRO A 92 -7.64 -0.03 -13.02
N GLY A 93 -8.51 0.53 -12.18
CA GLY A 93 -8.53 0.25 -10.75
C GLY A 93 -7.22 0.67 -10.06
N TRP A 94 -6.58 -0.24 -9.36
CA TRP A 94 -5.28 -0.02 -8.72
C TRP A 94 -4.08 -0.27 -9.65
N GLY A 95 -4.33 -0.57 -10.95
CA GLY A 95 -3.29 -0.86 -11.92
C GLY A 95 -2.54 -2.18 -11.69
N SER A 96 -3.08 -3.08 -10.87
CA SER A 96 -2.43 -4.38 -10.61
C SER A 96 -2.57 -5.31 -11.82
N GLU A 97 -1.45 -5.94 -12.21
CA GLU A 97 -1.38 -6.91 -13.30
C GLU A 97 -1.15 -8.32 -12.75
N TRP A 98 -1.82 -9.32 -13.32
CA TRP A 98 -1.84 -10.67 -12.77
C TRP A 98 -1.53 -11.76 -13.79
N ASP A 99 -0.64 -12.67 -13.44
CA ASP A 99 -0.60 -14.01 -14.02
C ASP A 99 -1.73 -14.86 -13.39
N TRP A 100 -2.88 -14.89 -14.04
CA TRP A 100 -4.02 -15.65 -13.58
C TRP A 100 -3.80 -17.16 -13.58
N ILE A 101 -2.86 -17.68 -14.36
CA ILE A 101 -2.50 -19.11 -14.37
C ILE A 101 -1.76 -19.44 -13.07
N GLN A 102 -0.77 -18.60 -12.71
CA GLN A 102 -0.03 -18.75 -11.46
C GLN A 102 -0.95 -18.56 -10.26
N PHE A 103 -1.78 -17.52 -10.26
CA PHE A 103 -2.75 -17.26 -9.20
C PHE A 103 -3.68 -18.45 -8.94
N LYS A 104 -4.23 -19.05 -10.00
CA LYS A 104 -5.10 -20.24 -9.90
C LYS A 104 -4.41 -21.45 -9.31
N LYS A 105 -3.10 -21.64 -9.55
CA LYS A 105 -2.33 -22.75 -8.95
C LYS A 105 -2.18 -22.60 -7.43
N LYS A 106 -2.21 -21.38 -6.92
CA LYS A 106 -2.08 -21.08 -5.48
C LYS A 106 -3.43 -21.00 -4.74
N ARG A 107 -4.52 -21.08 -5.48
CA ARG A 107 -5.87 -20.99 -4.90
C ARG A 107 -6.18 -22.23 -4.08
N ILE A 108 -6.59 -22.04 -2.83
CA ILE A 108 -6.93 -23.13 -1.89
C ILE A 108 -8.44 -23.42 -1.82
N ALA A 109 -9.28 -22.47 -2.22
CA ALA A 109 -10.73 -22.62 -2.23
C ALA A 109 -11.40 -21.70 -3.25
N VAL A 110 -12.62 -22.04 -3.64
CA VAL A 110 -13.59 -21.15 -4.32
C VAL A 110 -14.80 -21.08 -3.41
N LEU A 111 -15.10 -19.88 -2.95
CA LEU A 111 -16.30 -19.61 -2.15
C LEU A 111 -17.47 -19.25 -3.04
#